data_874ab7e2154e31d6fac1dbfd88411f48
#
_entry.id   874ab7e2154e31d6fac1dbfd88411f48
#
_cell.length_a   1.000
_cell.length_b   1.000
_cell.length_c   1.000
_cell.angle_alpha   90.00
_cell.angle_beta   90.00
_cell.angle_gamma   90.00
#
_symmetry.space_group_name_H-M   'P 1'
#
loop_
_entity.id
_entity.type
_entity.pdbx_description
1 polymer ?
#
loop_
_entity_poly.entity_id
_entity_poly.type
_entity_poly.pdbx_seq_one_letter_code
_entity_poly.pdbx_strand_id
1 'polypeptide(L)'
;MKTMLNVALPKGRLGEKVYAMFEKAGFPCPSIKENNRKLIFENEECGVRYFWVKPSDVAIYVERGAADIGVAGKDILLEYEPEVYELLDLDLGKCRMAVAAKAGFRDDTRKTLRVATKFSNIAQSYYRSLGRDIDIIHLNGSIEIAPILGLSDVIVDIVETGTTLKENNLLVYDTIVPISARLIANKASYKFKGTQIDAILSSMTKQMEESK
;
A
#
# COMPACT_ATOMS: atom_id res chain seq x y z
N MET A 1 2.57 -32.04 -11.95
CA MET A 1 1.56 -31.01 -11.64
C MET A 1 2.26 -29.65 -11.72
N LYS A 2 1.72 -28.67 -12.45
CA LYS A 2 2.24 -27.29 -12.38
C LYS A 2 2.11 -26.80 -10.94
N THR A 3 3.15 -26.24 -10.38
CA THR A 3 3.10 -25.64 -9.03
C THR A 3 2.20 -24.41 -9.10
N MET A 4 1.12 -24.40 -8.29
CA MET A 4 0.18 -23.28 -8.21
C MET A 4 0.84 -22.04 -7.62
N LEU A 5 0.73 -20.90 -8.29
CA LEU A 5 1.18 -19.61 -7.78
C LEU A 5 0.04 -18.92 -7.04
N ASN A 6 0.21 -18.65 -5.75
CA ASN A 6 -0.76 -17.99 -4.91
C ASN A 6 -0.55 -16.47 -4.94
N VAL A 7 -1.58 -15.70 -5.31
CA VAL A 7 -1.51 -14.26 -5.51
C VAL A 7 -2.52 -13.55 -4.60
N ALA A 8 -2.03 -12.76 -3.66
CA ALA A 8 -2.87 -11.92 -2.80
C ALA A 8 -3.13 -10.57 -3.48
N LEU A 9 -4.40 -10.26 -3.73
CA LEU A 9 -4.84 -9.00 -4.32
C LEU A 9 -5.55 -8.12 -3.30
N PRO A 10 -5.29 -6.80 -3.27
CA PRO A 10 -6.02 -5.88 -2.41
C PRO A 10 -7.46 -5.75 -2.88
N LYS A 11 -8.43 -5.92 -1.98
CA LYS A 11 -9.84 -5.77 -2.31
C LYS A 11 -10.17 -4.32 -2.71
N GLY A 12 -10.94 -4.14 -3.78
CA GLY A 12 -11.41 -2.84 -4.28
C GLY A 12 -10.76 -2.43 -5.61
N ARG A 13 -10.97 -1.18 -6.02
CA ARG A 13 -10.60 -0.63 -7.34
C ARG A 13 -9.12 -0.84 -7.72
N LEU A 14 -8.22 -0.75 -6.75
CA LEU A 14 -6.79 -1.01 -7.02
C LEU A 14 -6.57 -2.47 -7.43
N GLY A 15 -7.15 -3.42 -6.69
CA GLY A 15 -7.01 -4.83 -7.00
C GLY A 15 -7.59 -5.23 -8.33
N GLU A 16 -8.71 -4.62 -8.74
CA GLU A 16 -9.30 -4.84 -10.08
C GLU A 16 -8.33 -4.40 -11.20
N LYS A 17 -7.70 -3.24 -11.04
CA LYS A 17 -6.68 -2.75 -11.99
C LYS A 17 -5.46 -3.69 -12.02
N VAL A 18 -5.01 -4.13 -10.86
CA VAL A 18 -3.88 -5.05 -10.74
C VAL A 18 -4.22 -6.40 -11.35
N TYR A 19 -5.42 -6.95 -11.09
CA TYR A 19 -5.84 -8.19 -11.72
C TYR A 19 -5.83 -8.09 -13.27
N ALA A 20 -6.28 -6.97 -13.83
CA ALA A 20 -6.23 -6.74 -15.27
C ALA A 20 -4.79 -6.78 -15.83
N MET A 21 -3.78 -6.35 -15.05
CA MET A 21 -2.38 -6.51 -15.44
C MET A 21 -1.94 -7.98 -15.42
N PHE A 22 -2.34 -8.76 -14.41
CA PHE A 22 -2.06 -10.21 -14.37
C PHE A 22 -2.72 -10.96 -15.53
N GLU A 23 -3.97 -10.62 -15.83
CA GLU A 23 -4.69 -11.20 -16.96
C GLU A 23 -3.98 -10.96 -18.30
N LYS A 24 -3.54 -9.71 -18.54
CA LYS A 24 -2.74 -9.35 -19.72
C LYS A 24 -1.36 -10.01 -19.72
N ALA A 25 -0.79 -10.28 -18.54
CA ALA A 25 0.48 -11.00 -18.40
C ALA A 25 0.38 -12.51 -18.70
N GLY A 26 -0.81 -13.01 -19.06
CA GLY A 26 -1.03 -14.42 -19.40
C GLY A 26 -1.46 -15.30 -18.23
N PHE A 27 -1.93 -14.68 -17.13
CA PHE A 27 -2.44 -15.38 -15.94
C PHE A 27 -3.94 -15.07 -15.69
N PRO A 28 -4.82 -15.34 -16.66
CA PRO A 28 -6.25 -15.09 -16.52
C PRO A 28 -6.88 -16.05 -15.51
N CYS A 29 -7.91 -15.56 -14.82
CA CYS A 29 -8.78 -16.37 -13.96
C CYS A 29 -10.22 -15.83 -14.07
N PRO A 30 -11.00 -16.24 -15.11
CA PRO A 30 -12.30 -15.66 -15.41
C PRO A 30 -13.28 -15.68 -14.25
N SER A 31 -13.23 -16.70 -13.39
CA SER A 31 -14.11 -16.84 -12.23
C SER A 31 -13.97 -15.71 -11.18
N ILE A 32 -12.86 -14.96 -11.19
CA ILE A 32 -12.67 -13.82 -10.28
C ILE A 32 -13.59 -12.63 -10.62
N LYS A 33 -14.06 -12.56 -11.88
CA LYS A 33 -14.98 -11.51 -12.37
C LYS A 33 -16.45 -11.83 -12.11
N GLU A 34 -16.75 -13.05 -11.69
CA GLU A 34 -18.12 -13.46 -11.41
C GLU A 34 -18.64 -12.79 -10.13
N ASN A 35 -19.90 -12.36 -10.17
CA ASN A 35 -20.55 -11.79 -8.99
C ASN A 35 -20.96 -12.91 -8.01
N ASN A 36 -20.02 -13.33 -7.17
CA ASN A 36 -20.22 -14.37 -6.16
C ASN A 36 -19.53 -13.99 -4.84
N ARG A 37 -19.70 -14.82 -3.82
CA ARG A 37 -19.09 -14.62 -2.49
C ARG A 37 -17.82 -15.45 -2.26
N LYS A 38 -17.26 -16.03 -3.32
CA LYS A 38 -16.00 -16.78 -3.22
C LYS A 38 -14.87 -15.82 -2.85
N LEU A 39 -13.93 -16.32 -2.10
CA LEU A 39 -12.73 -15.59 -1.67
C LEU A 39 -11.48 -16.06 -2.38
N ILE A 40 -11.52 -17.25 -2.98
CA ILE A 40 -10.41 -17.91 -3.67
C ILE A 40 -10.88 -18.28 -5.07
N PHE A 41 -10.05 -18.00 -6.06
CA PHE A 41 -10.30 -18.20 -7.48
C PHE A 41 -9.09 -18.88 -8.10
N GLU A 42 -9.30 -19.95 -8.85
CA GLU A 42 -8.23 -20.78 -9.39
C GLU A 42 -8.35 -20.94 -10.89
N ASN A 43 -7.20 -20.96 -11.56
CA ASN A 43 -7.06 -21.41 -12.93
C ASN A 43 -5.89 -22.41 -12.99
N GLU A 44 -6.21 -23.70 -13.03
CA GLU A 44 -5.23 -24.79 -13.05
C GLU A 44 -4.41 -24.82 -14.35
N GLU A 45 -4.99 -24.41 -15.49
CA GLU A 45 -4.30 -24.35 -16.77
C GLU A 45 -3.13 -23.37 -16.74
N CYS A 46 -3.36 -22.19 -16.14
CA CYS A 46 -2.34 -21.17 -15.97
C CYS A 46 -1.49 -21.41 -14.71
N GLY A 47 -1.92 -22.28 -13.79
CA GLY A 47 -1.25 -22.57 -12.54
C GLY A 47 -1.27 -21.38 -11.57
N VAL A 48 -2.40 -20.65 -11.48
CA VAL A 48 -2.53 -19.47 -10.63
C VAL A 48 -3.77 -19.56 -9.74
N ARG A 49 -3.62 -19.09 -8.50
CA ARG A 49 -4.70 -18.93 -7.54
C ARG A 49 -4.71 -17.50 -7.01
N TYR A 50 -5.81 -16.81 -7.16
CA TYR A 50 -6.03 -15.47 -6.63
C TYR A 50 -6.93 -15.48 -5.42
N PHE A 51 -6.71 -14.53 -4.51
CA PHE A 51 -7.65 -14.26 -3.43
C PHE A 51 -7.64 -12.79 -3.03
N TRP A 52 -8.84 -12.32 -2.63
CA TRP A 52 -9.04 -10.95 -2.19
C TRP A 52 -8.83 -10.82 -0.69
N VAL A 53 -7.97 -9.90 -0.29
CA VAL A 53 -7.74 -9.55 1.12
C VAL A 53 -7.84 -8.03 1.33
N LYS A 54 -7.94 -7.58 2.56
CA LYS A 54 -7.84 -6.14 2.83
C LYS A 54 -6.48 -5.63 2.37
N PRO A 55 -6.40 -4.39 1.81
CA PRO A 55 -5.13 -3.82 1.39
C PRO A 55 -4.04 -3.85 2.46
N SER A 56 -4.39 -3.60 3.74
CA SER A 56 -3.48 -3.69 4.89
C SER A 56 -2.91 -5.07 5.15
N ASP A 57 -3.60 -6.11 4.69
CA ASP A 57 -3.26 -7.49 5.06
C ASP A 57 -2.45 -8.22 3.98
N VAL A 58 -2.39 -7.68 2.75
CA VAL A 58 -1.66 -8.32 1.64
C VAL A 58 -0.23 -8.67 2.04
N ALA A 59 0.48 -7.72 2.64
CA ALA A 59 1.88 -7.89 2.98
C ALA A 59 2.11 -9.05 3.96
N ILE A 60 1.25 -9.22 4.98
CA ILE A 60 1.35 -10.32 5.94
C ILE A 60 1.06 -11.69 5.31
N TYR A 61 0.10 -11.77 4.34
CA TYR A 61 -0.14 -13.01 3.61
C TYR A 61 1.07 -13.42 2.77
N VAL A 62 1.76 -12.46 2.17
CA VAL A 62 2.99 -12.71 1.40
C VAL A 62 4.14 -13.06 2.34
N GLU A 63 4.38 -12.28 3.39
CA GLU A 63 5.44 -12.54 4.37
C GLU A 63 5.35 -13.94 4.97
N ARG A 64 4.14 -14.36 5.35
CA ARG A 64 3.90 -15.68 5.97
C ARG A 64 3.81 -16.83 4.98
N GLY A 65 3.97 -16.59 3.68
CA GLY A 65 3.97 -17.63 2.64
C GLY A 65 2.60 -18.21 2.31
N ALA A 66 1.51 -17.62 2.79
CA ALA A 66 0.16 -17.96 2.35
C ALA A 66 -0.09 -17.48 0.91
N ALA A 67 0.56 -16.39 0.51
CA ALA A 67 0.71 -15.96 -0.87
C ALA A 67 2.18 -16.03 -1.29
N ASP A 68 2.43 -16.39 -2.54
CA ASP A 68 3.76 -16.34 -3.13
C ASP A 68 4.15 -14.93 -3.54
N ILE A 69 3.17 -14.22 -4.10
CA ILE A 69 3.27 -12.80 -4.48
C ILE A 69 1.99 -12.06 -4.10
N GLY A 70 2.06 -10.75 -4.09
CA GLY A 70 0.90 -9.88 -3.84
C GLY A 70 1.17 -8.45 -4.23
N VAL A 71 0.15 -7.60 -4.11
CA VAL A 71 0.30 -6.16 -4.36
C VAL A 71 -0.14 -5.38 -3.13
N ALA A 72 0.79 -4.63 -2.56
CA ALA A 72 0.59 -3.77 -1.40
C ALA A 72 0.97 -2.32 -1.70
N GLY A 73 0.38 -1.37 -1.01
CA GLY A 73 0.79 0.02 -1.06
C GLY A 73 2.16 0.23 -0.42
N LYS A 74 2.95 1.17 -0.94
CA LYS A 74 4.25 1.53 -0.34
C LYS A 74 4.11 2.00 1.11
N ASP A 75 2.98 2.60 1.48
CA ASP A 75 2.61 2.97 2.85
C ASP A 75 2.61 1.77 3.80
N ILE A 76 2.04 0.64 3.37
CA ILE A 76 2.02 -0.61 4.14
C ILE A 76 3.42 -1.18 4.31
N LEU A 77 4.24 -1.13 3.26
CA LEU A 77 5.62 -1.61 3.34
C LEU A 77 6.47 -0.76 4.29
N LEU A 78 6.28 0.56 4.29
CA LEU A 78 6.98 1.48 5.18
C LEU A 78 6.48 1.43 6.63
N GLU A 79 5.18 1.21 6.83
CA GLU A 79 4.60 1.15 8.18
C GLU A 79 4.94 -0.14 8.90
N TYR A 80 4.87 -1.28 8.20
CA TYR A 80 5.01 -2.60 8.84
C TYR A 80 6.37 -3.27 8.59
N GLU A 81 7.17 -2.77 7.65
CA GLU A 81 8.50 -3.31 7.29
C GLU A 81 8.51 -4.84 7.13
N PRO A 82 7.58 -5.43 6.35
CA PRO A 82 7.45 -6.87 6.23
C PRO A 82 8.68 -7.49 5.54
N GLU A 83 9.04 -8.72 5.94
CA GLU A 83 10.15 -9.49 5.39
C GLU A 83 9.81 -10.07 3.99
N VAL A 84 9.63 -9.22 3.00
CA VAL A 84 9.30 -9.54 1.60
C VAL A 84 10.31 -8.93 0.62
N TYR A 85 10.32 -9.40 -0.64
CA TYR A 85 10.95 -8.68 -1.73
C TYR A 85 9.97 -7.69 -2.35
N GLU A 86 10.37 -6.44 -2.50
CA GLU A 86 9.71 -5.43 -3.31
C GLU A 86 10.26 -5.54 -4.74
N LEU A 87 9.44 -5.99 -5.69
CA LEU A 87 9.92 -6.36 -7.03
C LEU A 87 9.68 -5.26 -8.07
N LEU A 88 8.53 -4.59 -8.03
CA LEU A 88 8.13 -3.63 -9.06
C LEU A 88 7.22 -2.55 -8.49
N ASP A 89 7.46 -1.30 -8.86
CA ASP A 89 6.51 -0.21 -8.73
C ASP A 89 5.52 -0.29 -9.89
N LEU A 90 4.25 -0.55 -9.58
CA LEU A 90 3.20 -0.70 -10.60
C LEU A 90 2.67 0.63 -11.14
N ASP A 91 3.15 1.75 -10.61
CA ASP A 91 2.73 3.10 -11.00
C ASP A 91 1.21 3.36 -10.85
N LEU A 92 0.54 2.57 -9.99
CA LEU A 92 -0.89 2.62 -9.68
C LEU A 92 -1.14 3.17 -8.27
N GLY A 93 -2.32 3.76 -8.07
CA GLY A 93 -2.73 4.27 -6.76
C GLY A 93 -1.81 5.34 -6.20
N LYS A 94 -1.28 6.20 -7.09
CA LYS A 94 -0.36 7.28 -6.71
C LYS A 94 -0.98 8.25 -5.73
N CYS A 95 -0.30 8.44 -4.63
CA CYS A 95 -0.59 9.42 -3.60
C CYS A 95 0.72 9.79 -2.88
N ARG A 96 0.65 10.47 -1.76
CA ARG A 96 1.83 10.78 -0.95
C ARG A 96 1.50 10.68 0.53
N MET A 97 2.44 10.27 1.34
CA MET A 97 2.42 10.47 2.78
C MET A 97 2.83 11.91 3.07
N ALA A 98 2.02 12.63 3.85
CA ALA A 98 2.25 14.04 4.10
C ALA A 98 1.91 14.44 5.53
N VAL A 99 2.55 15.53 5.97
CA VAL A 99 2.19 16.24 7.19
C VAL A 99 1.16 17.32 6.83
N ALA A 100 0.03 17.36 7.55
CA ALA A 100 -0.95 18.41 7.38
C ALA A 100 -1.40 18.97 8.74
N ALA A 101 -1.80 20.23 8.76
CA ALA A 101 -2.25 20.94 9.95
C ALA A 101 -3.21 22.07 9.59
N LYS A 102 -3.79 22.74 10.60
CA LYS A 102 -4.61 23.94 10.39
C LYS A 102 -3.82 25.04 9.70
N ALA A 103 -4.50 25.82 8.88
CA ALA A 103 -3.92 27.02 8.28
C ALA A 103 -3.31 27.93 9.37
N GLY A 104 -2.07 28.38 9.14
CA GLY A 104 -1.35 29.23 10.10
C GLY A 104 -0.66 28.47 11.23
N PHE A 105 -0.67 27.14 11.22
CA PHE A 105 0.11 26.34 12.17
C PHE A 105 1.59 26.73 12.12
N ARG A 106 2.20 26.86 13.31
CA ARG A 106 3.66 27.04 13.47
C ARG A 106 4.15 26.07 14.52
N ASP A 107 5.15 25.29 14.18
CA ASP A 107 5.76 24.35 15.13
C ASP A 107 6.54 25.11 16.22
N ASP A 108 6.12 24.94 17.47
CA ASP A 108 6.86 25.41 18.64
C ASP A 108 7.76 24.26 19.15
N THR A 109 9.00 24.27 18.72
CA THR A 109 10.00 23.22 19.05
C THR A 109 10.30 23.09 20.55
N ARG A 110 9.83 24.00 21.38
CA ARG A 110 9.97 23.93 22.87
C ARG A 110 8.94 22.98 23.50
N LYS A 111 7.94 22.56 22.75
CA LYS A 111 6.85 21.66 23.19
C LYS A 111 6.89 20.37 22.39
N THR A 112 6.50 19.26 22.99
CA THR A 112 6.25 18.01 22.28
C THR A 112 5.14 18.20 21.27
N LEU A 113 5.39 17.85 20.00
CA LEU A 113 4.42 17.97 18.92
C LEU A 113 3.46 16.77 18.94
N ARG A 114 2.15 17.02 19.04
CA ARG A 114 1.13 15.97 18.99
C ARG A 114 0.78 15.64 17.55
N VAL A 115 0.99 14.39 17.17
CA VAL A 115 0.81 13.88 15.80
C VAL A 115 -0.27 12.82 15.78
N ALA A 116 -1.42 13.09 15.17
CA ALA A 116 -2.43 12.07 14.94
C ALA A 116 -2.17 11.35 13.61
N THR A 117 -2.19 10.03 13.63
CA THR A 117 -1.88 9.21 12.45
C THR A 117 -2.37 7.78 12.60
N LYS A 118 -2.61 7.12 11.47
CA LYS A 118 -2.70 5.67 11.36
C LYS A 118 -1.32 5.02 11.15
N PHE A 119 -0.33 5.80 10.73
CA PHE A 119 0.99 5.37 10.27
C PHE A 119 2.06 5.77 11.30
N SER A 120 2.03 5.09 12.45
CA SER A 120 2.86 5.45 13.61
C SER A 120 4.34 5.31 13.34
N ASN A 121 4.76 4.24 12.64
CA ASN A 121 6.17 3.99 12.35
C ASN A 121 6.71 4.97 11.30
N ILE A 122 5.92 5.30 10.29
CA ILE A 122 6.29 6.32 9.29
C ILE A 122 6.45 7.68 9.97
N ALA A 123 5.48 8.10 10.80
CA ALA A 123 5.54 9.36 11.52
C ALA A 123 6.76 9.41 12.46
N GLN A 124 6.98 8.36 13.24
CA GLN A 124 8.13 8.27 14.16
C GLN A 124 9.46 8.36 13.41
N SER A 125 9.62 7.65 12.30
CA SER A 125 10.84 7.66 11.50
C SER A 125 11.09 9.02 10.87
N TYR A 126 10.06 9.67 10.34
CA TYR A 126 10.13 11.01 9.76
C TYR A 126 10.60 12.04 10.80
N TYR A 127 9.89 12.15 11.93
CA TYR A 127 10.22 13.16 12.96
C TYR A 127 11.55 12.86 13.67
N ARG A 128 11.91 11.58 13.84
CA ARG A 128 13.24 11.20 14.32
C ARG A 128 14.36 11.69 13.40
N SER A 129 14.17 11.62 12.09
CA SER A 129 15.16 12.12 11.11
C SER A 129 15.37 13.65 11.20
N LEU A 130 14.34 14.36 11.69
CA LEU A 130 14.39 15.80 11.93
C LEU A 130 14.85 16.17 13.35
N GLY A 131 15.14 15.19 14.21
CA GLY A 131 15.48 15.43 15.61
C GLY A 131 14.33 16.03 16.42
N ARG A 132 13.07 15.77 16.03
CA ARG A 132 11.87 16.36 16.61
C ARG A 132 11.15 15.38 17.52
N ASP A 133 10.96 15.74 18.79
CA ASP A 133 10.16 14.96 19.74
C ASP A 133 8.67 15.09 19.44
N ILE A 134 7.99 13.96 19.38
CA ILE A 134 6.56 13.87 19.10
C ILE A 134 5.81 13.00 20.10
N ASP A 135 4.53 13.27 20.25
CA ASP A 135 3.53 12.44 20.93
C ASP A 135 2.58 11.89 19.88
N ILE A 136 2.61 10.57 19.66
CA ILE A 136 1.80 9.90 18.64
C ILE A 136 0.43 9.52 19.18
N ILE A 137 -0.60 10.04 18.54
CA ILE A 137 -2.00 9.70 18.79
C ILE A 137 -2.46 8.78 17.66
N HIS A 138 -2.44 7.47 17.93
CA HIS A 138 -2.85 6.48 16.93
C HIS A 138 -4.37 6.49 16.71
N LEU A 139 -4.80 6.70 15.47
CA LEU A 139 -6.20 6.68 15.04
C LEU A 139 -6.36 5.75 13.84
N ASN A 140 -7.53 5.11 13.71
CA ASN A 140 -7.80 4.15 12.62
C ASN A 140 -8.44 4.77 11.38
N GLY A 141 -8.93 6.00 11.45
CA GLY A 141 -9.58 6.72 10.35
C GLY A 141 -10.11 8.08 10.78
N SER A 142 -10.59 8.87 9.82
CA SER A 142 -11.02 10.26 10.02
C SER A 142 -9.99 11.10 10.77
N ILE A 143 -8.74 10.93 10.39
CA ILE A 143 -7.56 11.53 11.05
C ILE A 143 -7.65 13.07 11.05
N GLU A 144 -8.27 13.64 10.00
CA GLU A 144 -8.43 15.08 9.79
C GLU A 144 -9.23 15.77 10.92
N ILE A 145 -10.06 15.02 11.65
CA ILE A 145 -10.85 15.55 12.76
C ILE A 145 -9.95 15.92 13.95
N ALA A 146 -8.86 15.21 14.16
CA ALA A 146 -8.00 15.38 15.35
C ALA A 146 -7.46 16.82 15.52
N PRO A 147 -6.85 17.47 14.54
CA PRO A 147 -6.41 18.85 14.70
C PRO A 147 -7.60 19.84 14.80
N ILE A 148 -8.75 19.54 14.16
CA ILE A 148 -9.92 20.41 14.20
C ILE A 148 -10.45 20.54 15.63
N LEU A 149 -10.52 19.40 16.34
CA LEU A 149 -10.96 19.33 17.74
C LEU A 149 -9.86 19.63 18.77
N GLY A 150 -8.61 19.91 18.32
CA GLY A 150 -7.49 20.19 19.20
C GLY A 150 -6.89 18.97 19.89
N LEU A 151 -7.21 17.75 19.40
CA LEU A 151 -6.61 16.52 19.90
C LEU A 151 -5.14 16.42 19.49
N SER A 152 -4.78 16.83 18.28
CA SER A 152 -3.41 16.90 17.78
C SER A 152 -3.07 18.28 17.23
N ASP A 153 -1.79 18.53 17.02
CA ASP A 153 -1.29 19.76 16.40
C ASP A 153 -1.20 19.57 14.88
N VAL A 154 -0.77 18.39 14.45
CA VAL A 154 -0.64 17.99 13.05
C VAL A 154 -1.18 16.57 12.84
N ILE A 155 -1.34 16.20 11.59
CA ILE A 155 -1.58 14.81 11.17
C ILE A 155 -0.48 14.34 10.22
N VAL A 156 -0.24 13.03 10.20
CA VAL A 156 0.52 12.33 9.15
C VAL A 156 -0.43 11.34 8.50
N ASP A 157 -0.74 11.57 7.24
CA ASP A 157 -1.72 10.73 6.51
C ASP A 157 -1.45 10.71 5.01
N ILE A 158 -2.15 9.81 4.32
CA ILE A 158 -2.13 9.70 2.85
C ILE A 158 -2.94 10.84 2.25
N VAL A 159 -2.33 11.52 1.29
CA VAL A 159 -2.94 12.59 0.52
C VAL A 159 -2.88 12.25 -0.96
N GLU A 160 -4.05 12.01 -1.57
CA GLU A 160 -4.17 11.81 -3.01
C GLU A 160 -4.36 13.18 -3.70
N THR A 161 -5.55 13.76 -3.62
CA THR A 161 -5.86 15.07 -4.22
C THR A 161 -5.76 16.23 -3.25
N GLY A 162 -5.85 15.97 -1.95
CA GLY A 162 -5.91 16.97 -0.90
C GLY A 162 -7.28 17.63 -0.71
N THR A 163 -8.32 17.17 -1.41
CA THR A 163 -9.69 17.75 -1.32
C THR A 163 -10.22 17.68 0.11
N THR A 164 -10.12 16.52 0.76
CA THR A 164 -10.59 16.36 2.15
C THR A 164 -9.91 17.32 3.10
N LEU A 165 -8.59 17.50 2.98
CA LEU A 165 -7.85 18.47 3.79
C LEU A 165 -8.34 19.88 3.56
N LYS A 166 -8.52 20.29 2.30
CA LYS A 166 -8.97 21.64 1.94
C LYS A 166 -10.38 21.94 2.46
N GLU A 167 -11.30 21.00 2.33
CA GLU A 167 -12.68 21.13 2.84
C GLU A 167 -12.73 21.25 4.37
N ASN A 168 -11.71 20.75 5.06
CA ASN A 168 -11.59 20.84 6.51
C ASN A 168 -10.60 21.92 6.99
N ASN A 169 -10.24 22.89 6.13
CA ASN A 169 -9.29 23.97 6.44
C ASN A 169 -7.92 23.49 6.94
N LEU A 170 -7.47 22.35 6.43
CA LEU A 170 -6.14 21.83 6.64
C LEU A 170 -5.27 22.05 5.41
N LEU A 171 -3.99 22.33 5.64
CA LEU A 171 -2.98 22.50 4.60
C LEU A 171 -1.89 21.46 4.75
N VAL A 172 -1.35 21.01 3.62
CA VAL A 172 -0.14 20.18 3.59
C VAL A 172 1.05 21.09 3.90
N TYR A 173 1.81 20.74 4.91
CA TYR A 173 3.03 21.45 5.32
C TYR A 173 4.29 20.78 4.79
N ASP A 174 4.29 19.44 4.71
CA ASP A 174 5.43 18.71 4.16
C ASP A 174 4.97 17.41 3.50
N THR A 175 5.78 16.92 2.55
CA THR A 175 5.59 15.63 1.88
C THR A 175 6.70 14.69 2.33
N ILE A 176 6.33 13.62 3.03
CA ILE A 176 7.27 12.66 3.59
C ILE A 176 7.81 11.74 2.50
N VAL A 177 6.92 11.10 1.73
CA VAL A 177 7.31 10.14 0.68
C VAL A 177 6.18 9.93 -0.33
N PRO A 178 6.50 9.76 -1.63
CA PRO A 178 5.52 9.31 -2.62
C PRO A 178 5.12 7.86 -2.37
N ILE A 179 3.84 7.56 -2.61
CA ILE A 179 3.23 6.25 -2.41
C ILE A 179 2.65 5.77 -3.73
N SER A 180 2.86 4.48 -4.03
CA SER A 180 2.24 3.75 -5.14
C SER A 180 2.14 2.27 -4.80
N ALA A 181 1.40 1.50 -5.60
CA ALA A 181 1.26 0.06 -5.44
C ALA A 181 2.54 -0.66 -5.84
N ARG A 182 2.95 -1.64 -5.04
CA ARG A 182 4.17 -2.44 -5.22
C ARG A 182 3.84 -3.91 -5.40
N LEU A 183 4.40 -4.54 -6.43
CA LEU A 183 4.44 -5.99 -6.52
C LEU A 183 5.47 -6.49 -5.52
N ILE A 184 5.05 -7.39 -4.63
CA ILE A 184 5.90 -7.97 -3.59
C ILE A 184 5.90 -9.48 -3.68
N ALA A 185 6.97 -10.12 -3.21
CA ALA A 185 7.11 -11.56 -3.18
C ALA A 185 7.60 -12.08 -1.83
N ASN A 186 7.11 -13.26 -1.47
CA ASN A 186 7.67 -14.02 -0.36
C ASN A 186 9.10 -14.46 -0.71
N LYS A 187 10.04 -14.26 0.20
CA LYS A 187 11.49 -14.57 -0.03
C LYS A 187 11.76 -16.03 -0.36
N ALA A 188 11.07 -16.95 0.32
CA ALA A 188 11.20 -18.40 0.06
C ALA A 188 10.53 -18.78 -1.26
N SER A 189 9.30 -18.30 -1.51
CA SER A 189 8.59 -18.58 -2.76
C SER A 189 9.36 -18.05 -3.97
N TYR A 190 9.98 -16.89 -3.88
CA TYR A 190 10.82 -16.35 -4.95
C TYR A 190 11.97 -17.29 -5.30
N LYS A 191 12.60 -17.93 -4.29
CA LYS A 191 13.66 -18.90 -4.50
C LYS A 191 13.19 -20.16 -5.24
N PHE A 192 11.98 -20.65 -4.96
CA PHE A 192 11.48 -21.92 -5.51
C PHE A 192 10.60 -21.76 -6.76
N LYS A 193 9.96 -20.59 -6.94
CA LYS A 193 9.06 -20.25 -8.05
C LYS A 193 9.55 -19.07 -8.88
N GLY A 194 10.83 -18.70 -8.76
CA GLY A 194 11.43 -17.51 -9.38
C GLY A 194 11.13 -17.40 -10.86
N THR A 195 11.31 -18.45 -11.65
CA THR A 195 11.04 -18.47 -13.08
C THR A 195 9.58 -18.01 -13.40
N GLN A 196 8.61 -18.45 -12.62
CA GLN A 196 7.21 -18.08 -12.83
C GLN A 196 6.95 -16.63 -12.40
N ILE A 197 7.55 -16.20 -11.30
CA ILE A 197 7.46 -14.82 -10.80
C ILE A 197 8.15 -13.85 -11.77
N ASP A 198 9.32 -14.20 -12.29
CA ASP A 198 10.08 -13.39 -13.26
C ASP A 198 9.34 -13.24 -14.60
N ALA A 199 8.62 -14.28 -15.05
CA ALA A 199 7.77 -14.19 -16.22
C ALA A 199 6.65 -13.15 -16.04
N ILE A 200 6.01 -13.13 -14.87
CA ILE A 200 5.00 -12.12 -14.52
C ILE A 200 5.62 -10.73 -14.47
N LEU A 201 6.74 -10.59 -13.77
CA LEU A 201 7.48 -9.34 -13.62
C LEU A 201 7.84 -8.75 -14.98
N SER A 202 8.44 -9.54 -15.87
CA SER A 202 8.83 -9.13 -17.23
C SER A 202 7.63 -8.69 -18.06
N SER A 203 6.52 -9.43 -18.01
CA SER A 203 5.31 -9.08 -18.74
C SER A 203 4.64 -7.81 -18.23
N MET A 204 4.58 -7.61 -16.90
CA MET A 204 4.04 -6.38 -16.31
C MET A 204 4.91 -5.17 -16.63
N THR A 205 6.23 -5.30 -16.56
CA THR A 205 7.17 -4.23 -16.93
C THR A 205 6.95 -3.78 -18.36
N LYS A 206 6.87 -4.74 -19.31
CA LYS A 206 6.59 -4.46 -20.72
C LYS A 206 5.26 -3.73 -20.92
N GLN A 207 4.19 -4.17 -20.26
CA GLN A 207 2.88 -3.49 -20.32
C GLN A 207 2.95 -2.04 -19.83
N MET A 208 3.73 -1.77 -18.80
CA MET A 208 3.89 -0.42 -18.25
C MET A 208 4.70 0.48 -19.18
N GLU A 209 5.70 -0.05 -19.88
CA GLU A 209 6.47 0.68 -20.90
C GLU A 209 5.62 1.04 -22.12
N GLU A 210 4.77 0.11 -22.59
CA GLU A 210 3.87 0.32 -23.71
C GLU A 210 2.71 1.31 -23.41
N SER A 211 2.46 1.60 -22.13
CA SER A 211 1.38 2.49 -21.68
C SER A 211 1.84 3.93 -21.41
N LYS A 212 3.13 4.21 -21.55
CA LYS A 212 3.76 5.55 -21.40
C LYS A 212 3.87 6.26 -22.74
#